data_b784358daacb60ac553d02ab2f549519
#
_entry.id   b784358daacb60ac553d02ab2f549519
#
_cell.length_a   1.000
_cell.length_b   1.000
_cell.length_c   1.000
_cell.angle_alpha   90.00
_cell.angle_beta   90.00
_cell.angle_gamma   90.00
#
_symmetry.space_group_name_H-M   'P 1'
#
loop_
_entity.id
_entity.type
_entity.pdbx_description
1 polymer ?
#
loop_
_entity_poly.entity_id
_entity_poly.type
_entity_poly.pdbx_seq_one_letter_code
_entity_poly.pdbx_strand_id
1 'polypeptide(L)'
;LVMGELRCSAALLDASAFETVSQQMLGTRLVGGIFMTGGFFVGPQDFYERLRTMPPQELAKIDMTRIDFINQLYSTGAGPGELKRAQRRKARFMNTTMIVTALGAAVSDALESGEVVSGVGGQYNFVAMAHALPDARLVMMLRATHDNKDGLRSSIVWSYGHVTIPRHLRDIVVTEY
;
A
#
# COMPACT_ATOMS: atom_id res chain seq x y z
N LEU A 1 8.25 -20.51 -24.47
CA LEU A 1 6.85 -20.45 -24.94
C LEU A 1 6.26 -21.85 -24.88
N VAL A 2 5.34 -22.10 -23.99
CA VAL A 2 4.58 -23.36 -23.94
C VAL A 2 3.13 -23.00 -24.24
N MET A 3 2.59 -23.55 -25.33
CA MET A 3 1.21 -23.34 -25.76
C MET A 3 0.80 -21.86 -25.99
N GLY A 4 1.68 -21.04 -26.50
CA GLY A 4 1.41 -19.63 -26.76
C GLY A 4 1.36 -18.72 -25.53
N GLU A 5 1.58 -19.26 -24.34
CA GLU A 5 1.66 -18.46 -23.11
C GLU A 5 3.12 -18.14 -22.75
N LEU A 6 3.36 -16.88 -22.40
CA LEU A 6 4.63 -16.46 -21.84
C LEU A 6 4.65 -16.85 -20.36
N ARG A 7 5.41 -17.85 -19.99
CA ARG A 7 5.63 -18.25 -18.60
C ARG A 7 7.02 -17.80 -18.16
N CYS A 8 7.09 -16.90 -17.20
CA CYS A 8 8.33 -16.55 -16.49
C CYS A 8 8.41 -17.38 -15.21
N SER A 9 9.51 -18.10 -15.03
CA SER A 9 9.85 -18.73 -13.76
C SER A 9 10.77 -17.80 -12.96
N ALA A 10 10.49 -17.63 -11.68
CA ALA A 10 11.37 -16.86 -10.77
C ALA A 10 12.80 -17.44 -10.68
N ALA A 11 12.96 -18.74 -10.99
CA ALA A 11 14.27 -19.38 -11.05
C ALA A 11 15.14 -18.96 -12.27
N LEU A 12 14.54 -18.31 -13.25
CA LEU A 12 15.22 -17.74 -14.42
C LEU A 12 15.60 -16.27 -14.24
N LEU A 13 15.35 -15.70 -13.08
CA LEU A 13 15.68 -14.29 -12.76
C LEU A 13 17.14 -14.12 -12.29
N ASP A 14 18.08 -14.67 -13.00
CA ASP A 14 19.41 -14.05 -13.11
C ASP A 14 19.22 -12.68 -13.79
N ALA A 15 19.79 -11.62 -13.23
CA ALA A 15 19.59 -10.25 -13.71
C ALA A 15 19.95 -10.08 -15.19
N SER A 16 20.97 -10.81 -15.68
CA SER A 16 21.41 -10.78 -17.07
C SER A 16 20.46 -11.52 -18.00
N ALA A 17 19.91 -12.65 -17.56
CA ALA A 17 18.93 -13.40 -18.30
C ALA A 17 17.58 -12.64 -18.37
N PHE A 18 17.20 -11.94 -17.30
CA PHE A 18 16.02 -11.10 -17.28
C PHE A 18 16.11 -9.94 -18.26
N GLU A 19 17.26 -9.28 -18.34
CA GLU A 19 17.45 -8.16 -19.27
C GLU A 19 17.37 -8.63 -20.73
N THR A 20 18.03 -9.73 -21.07
CA THR A 20 18.01 -10.32 -22.41
C THR A 20 16.60 -10.79 -22.81
N VAL A 21 15.91 -11.49 -21.93
CA VAL A 21 14.54 -11.98 -22.19
C VAL A 21 13.56 -10.82 -22.28
N SER A 22 13.67 -9.81 -21.42
CA SER A 22 12.77 -8.65 -21.47
C SER A 22 12.97 -7.84 -22.75
N GLN A 23 14.20 -7.63 -23.21
CA GLN A 23 14.46 -6.92 -24.47
C GLN A 23 13.93 -7.67 -25.70
N GLN A 24 14.00 -8.99 -25.69
CA GLN A 24 13.58 -9.83 -26.83
C GLN A 24 12.08 -10.17 -26.84
N MET A 25 11.45 -10.25 -25.68
CA MET A 25 10.08 -10.77 -25.53
C MET A 25 9.05 -9.75 -25.07
N LEU A 26 9.47 -8.68 -24.41
CA LEU A 26 8.59 -7.59 -24.01
C LEU A 26 8.54 -6.54 -25.12
N GLY A 27 7.35 -6.30 -25.65
CA GLY A 27 7.16 -5.19 -26.56
C GLY A 27 7.33 -3.84 -25.87
N THR A 28 7.45 -2.78 -26.67
CA THR A 28 7.57 -1.40 -26.18
C THR A 28 6.23 -0.77 -25.78
N ARG A 29 5.14 -1.51 -25.90
CA ARG A 29 3.78 -1.03 -25.60
C ARG A 29 3.10 -1.94 -24.58
N LEU A 30 2.45 -1.31 -23.59
CA LEU A 30 1.55 -2.00 -22.68
C LEU A 30 0.20 -2.24 -23.41
N VAL A 31 0.03 -3.42 -24.01
CA VAL A 31 -1.20 -3.81 -24.69
C VAL A 31 -2.12 -4.52 -23.70
N GLY A 32 -3.32 -3.96 -23.47
CA GLY A 32 -4.29 -4.52 -22.52
C GLY A 32 -3.83 -4.53 -21.06
N GLY A 33 -2.75 -3.84 -20.75
CA GLY A 33 -2.20 -3.78 -19.39
C GLY A 33 -2.89 -2.74 -18.53
N ILE A 34 -2.88 -3.01 -17.21
CA ILE A 34 -3.37 -2.09 -16.18
C ILE A 34 -2.17 -1.32 -15.62
N PHE A 35 -2.23 0.01 -15.59
CA PHE A 35 -1.16 0.82 -15.01
C PHE A 35 -1.43 1.19 -13.55
N MET A 36 -2.68 1.12 -13.10
CA MET A 36 -3.04 1.38 -11.72
C MET A 36 -4.18 0.46 -11.28
N THR A 37 -4.02 -0.17 -10.13
CA THR A 37 -5.08 -0.94 -9.46
C THR A 37 -5.38 -0.28 -8.12
N GLY A 38 -6.63 0.03 -7.84
CA GLY A 38 -7.07 0.70 -6.63
C GLY A 38 -8.29 0.05 -6.00
N GLY A 39 -8.47 0.22 -4.69
CA GLY A 39 -9.67 -0.18 -3.96
C GLY A 39 -10.68 0.98 -3.80
N PHE A 40 -10.20 2.21 -3.87
CA PHE A 40 -10.96 3.43 -3.82
C PHE A 40 -10.09 4.63 -4.26
N PHE A 41 -10.71 5.76 -4.52
CA PHE A 41 -10.00 7.01 -4.79
C PHE A 41 -10.18 7.99 -3.63
N VAL A 42 -9.08 8.59 -3.19
CA VAL A 42 -9.05 9.73 -2.27
C VAL A 42 -8.05 10.73 -2.82
N GLY A 43 -8.51 11.96 -3.05
CA GLY A 43 -7.65 13.00 -3.58
C GLY A 43 -8.33 14.37 -3.58
N PRO A 44 -7.62 15.41 -3.98
CA PRO A 44 -8.16 16.75 -4.14
C PRO A 44 -9.13 16.84 -5.31
N GLN A 45 -9.81 17.95 -5.45
CA GLN A 45 -10.87 18.15 -6.45
C GLN A 45 -10.36 18.00 -7.89
N ASP A 46 -9.19 18.52 -8.19
CA ASP A 46 -8.54 18.42 -9.50
C ASP A 46 -8.21 16.98 -9.90
N PHE A 47 -7.89 16.11 -8.93
CA PHE A 47 -7.73 14.68 -9.17
C PHE A 47 -9.04 14.03 -9.66
N TYR A 48 -10.16 14.32 -9.01
CA TYR A 48 -11.46 13.81 -9.45
C TYR A 48 -11.89 14.39 -10.80
N GLU A 49 -11.57 15.65 -11.05
CA GLU A 49 -11.84 16.27 -12.35
C GLU A 49 -11.01 15.60 -13.47
N ARG A 50 -9.74 15.29 -13.18
CA ARG A 50 -8.90 14.54 -14.12
C ARG A 50 -9.48 13.16 -14.43
N LEU A 51 -10.00 12.44 -13.45
CA LEU A 51 -10.67 11.16 -13.68
C LEU A 51 -11.91 11.29 -14.55
N ARG A 52 -12.74 12.34 -14.33
CA ARG A 52 -13.94 12.59 -15.14
C ARG A 52 -13.65 12.93 -16.58
N THR A 53 -12.57 13.65 -16.82
CA THR A 53 -12.16 14.10 -18.15
C THR A 53 -11.17 13.18 -18.85
N MET A 54 -10.79 12.08 -18.22
CA MET A 54 -9.84 11.11 -18.76
C MET A 54 -10.41 10.41 -19.98
N PRO A 55 -9.64 10.28 -21.08
CA PRO A 55 -10.07 9.54 -22.26
C PRO A 55 -10.44 8.09 -21.88
N PRO A 56 -11.51 7.53 -22.47
CA PRO A 56 -11.95 6.16 -22.15
C PRO A 56 -10.86 5.10 -22.29
N GLN A 57 -9.96 5.26 -23.23
CA GLN A 57 -8.83 4.35 -23.47
C GLN A 57 -7.78 4.39 -22.33
N GLU A 58 -7.59 5.54 -21.67
CA GLU A 58 -6.75 5.69 -20.51
C GLU A 58 -7.46 5.18 -19.25
N LEU A 59 -8.74 5.54 -19.11
CA LEU A 59 -9.56 5.10 -17.99
C LEU A 59 -9.67 3.56 -17.92
N ALA A 60 -9.75 2.89 -19.07
CA ALA A 60 -9.78 1.43 -19.15
C ALA A 60 -8.50 0.73 -18.61
N LYS A 61 -7.42 1.49 -18.38
CA LYS A 61 -6.18 0.99 -17.78
C LYS A 61 -6.12 1.17 -16.27
N ILE A 62 -7.19 1.69 -15.68
CA ILE A 62 -7.36 1.79 -14.23
C ILE A 62 -8.31 0.67 -13.80
N ASP A 63 -7.81 -0.24 -12.98
CA ASP A 63 -8.60 -1.34 -12.42
C ASP A 63 -9.03 -1.02 -10.99
N MET A 64 -10.34 -0.93 -10.76
CA MET A 64 -10.91 -0.74 -9.44
C MET A 64 -11.39 -2.07 -8.90
N THR A 65 -10.77 -2.53 -7.82
CA THR A 65 -11.00 -3.86 -7.29
C THR A 65 -10.94 -3.90 -5.76
N ARG A 66 -11.11 -5.08 -5.20
CA ARG A 66 -11.10 -5.31 -3.75
C ARG A 66 -9.70 -5.08 -3.17
N ILE A 67 -9.64 -4.53 -1.96
CA ILE A 67 -8.37 -4.22 -1.27
C ILE A 67 -7.52 -5.46 -0.99
N ASP A 68 -8.13 -6.61 -0.74
CA ASP A 68 -7.43 -7.87 -0.56
C ASP A 68 -6.74 -8.34 -1.85
N PHE A 69 -7.36 -8.11 -3.02
CA PHE A 69 -6.72 -8.37 -4.31
C PHE A 69 -5.46 -7.51 -4.47
N ILE A 70 -5.49 -6.25 -4.03
CA ILE A 70 -4.35 -5.33 -4.16
C ILE A 70 -3.17 -5.81 -3.32
N ASN A 71 -3.35 -6.06 -2.04
CA ASN A 71 -2.25 -6.24 -1.09
C ASN A 71 -2.06 -7.65 -0.55
N GLN A 72 -3.10 -8.50 -0.55
CA GLN A 72 -3.01 -9.82 0.04
C GLN A 72 -1.93 -10.68 -0.64
N LEU A 73 -0.98 -11.14 0.16
CA LEU A 73 0.14 -11.99 -0.28
C LEU A 73 -0.11 -13.48 -0.01
N TYR A 74 -1.06 -13.80 0.83
CA TYR A 74 -1.41 -15.16 1.23
C TYR A 74 -2.56 -15.65 0.37
N SER A 75 -2.24 -16.29 -0.76
CA SER A 75 -3.21 -17.05 -1.54
C SER A 75 -2.96 -18.54 -1.37
N THR A 76 -4.03 -19.30 -1.24
CA THR A 76 -3.95 -20.77 -1.25
C THR A 76 -3.72 -21.24 -2.69
N GLY A 77 -2.53 -21.80 -2.95
CA GLY A 77 -2.16 -22.38 -4.26
C GLY A 77 -1.13 -21.56 -5.04
N ALA A 78 -0.70 -22.03 -6.20
CA ALA A 78 0.18 -21.36 -7.15
C ALA A 78 -0.58 -20.19 -7.81
N GLY A 79 -0.81 -19.15 -7.04
CA GLY A 79 -1.66 -18.03 -7.41
C GLY A 79 -0.91 -16.69 -7.44
N PRO A 80 -1.65 -15.60 -7.60
CA PRO A 80 -1.10 -14.25 -7.75
C PRO A 80 -0.22 -13.80 -6.58
N GLY A 81 -0.24 -14.49 -5.44
CA GLY A 81 0.58 -14.17 -4.27
C GLY A 81 2.08 -14.28 -4.51
N GLU A 82 2.56 -15.30 -5.22
CA GLU A 82 3.98 -15.45 -5.55
C GLU A 82 4.44 -14.36 -6.52
N LEU A 83 3.64 -14.08 -7.55
CA LEU A 83 3.93 -13.00 -8.48
C LEU A 83 3.99 -11.64 -7.77
N LYS A 84 3.04 -11.36 -6.88
CA LYS A 84 3.06 -10.14 -6.07
C LYS A 84 4.32 -10.04 -5.20
N ARG A 85 4.75 -11.13 -4.56
CA ARG A 85 5.99 -11.16 -3.77
C ARG A 85 7.20 -10.86 -4.65
N ALA A 86 7.29 -11.48 -5.81
CA ALA A 86 8.38 -11.27 -6.76
C ALA A 86 8.43 -9.83 -7.30
N GLN A 87 7.27 -9.24 -7.58
CA GLN A 87 7.14 -7.86 -8.08
C GLN A 87 7.39 -6.79 -7.00
N ARG A 88 7.15 -7.11 -5.72
CA ARG A 88 7.22 -6.15 -4.61
C ARG A 88 8.54 -6.17 -3.85
N ARG A 89 9.62 -6.40 -4.54
CA ARG A 89 10.96 -6.28 -3.97
C ARG A 89 11.22 -4.82 -3.56
N LYS A 90 11.68 -4.63 -2.32
CA LYS A 90 11.93 -3.29 -1.75
C LYS A 90 10.70 -2.37 -1.77
N ALA A 91 9.50 -2.94 -1.69
CA ALA A 91 8.26 -2.16 -1.68
C ALA A 91 8.19 -1.18 -0.50
N ARG A 92 7.49 -0.08 -0.70
CA ARG A 92 7.19 0.92 0.33
C ARG A 92 5.69 1.02 0.49
N PHE A 93 5.22 0.71 1.69
CA PHE A 93 3.80 0.75 2.06
C PHE A 93 3.58 2.02 2.87
N MET A 94 2.81 2.94 2.33
CA MET A 94 2.57 4.24 2.95
C MET A 94 1.15 4.30 3.49
N ASN A 95 1.00 4.74 4.73
CA ASN A 95 -0.29 4.93 5.39
C ASN A 95 -0.26 6.17 6.27
N THR A 96 -1.41 6.76 6.51
CA THR A 96 -1.58 7.83 7.48
C THR A 96 -2.15 7.28 8.79
N THR A 97 -1.82 7.92 9.91
CA THR A 97 -2.36 7.64 11.23
C THR A 97 -2.68 8.93 11.96
N MET A 98 -3.55 8.89 12.97
CA MET A 98 -3.90 10.07 13.77
C MET A 98 -2.90 10.32 14.89
N ILE A 99 -2.53 9.26 15.60
CA ILE A 99 -1.68 9.30 16.79
C ILE A 99 -0.62 8.21 16.69
N VAL A 100 0.57 8.48 17.16
CA VAL A 100 1.59 7.47 17.47
C VAL A 100 2.04 7.59 18.91
N THR A 101 2.40 6.46 19.51
CA THR A 101 2.91 6.45 20.87
C THR A 101 4.41 6.22 20.90
N ALA A 102 5.10 6.81 21.86
CA ALA A 102 6.52 6.53 22.13
C ALA A 102 6.75 5.04 22.43
N LEU A 103 5.73 4.35 22.93
CA LEU A 103 5.75 2.90 23.16
C LEU A 103 5.56 2.08 21.88
N GLY A 104 5.29 2.74 20.76
CA GLY A 104 5.33 2.14 19.42
C GLY A 104 4.00 1.69 18.84
N ALA A 105 2.87 2.09 19.41
CA ALA A 105 1.56 1.87 18.81
C ALA A 105 1.18 3.01 17.85
N ALA A 106 0.32 2.70 16.88
CA ALA A 106 -0.35 3.72 16.06
C ALA A 106 -1.87 3.58 16.19
N VAL A 107 -2.56 4.72 16.13
CA VAL A 107 -4.01 4.81 16.33
C VAL A 107 -4.63 5.56 15.17
N SER A 108 -5.68 4.98 14.58
CA SER A 108 -6.31 5.54 13.37
C SER A 108 -7.84 5.50 13.37
N ASP A 109 -8.47 4.81 14.28
CA ASP A 109 -9.91 4.52 14.21
C ASP A 109 -10.71 4.95 15.44
N ALA A 110 -10.09 5.04 16.63
CA ALA A 110 -10.82 5.42 17.85
C ALA A 110 -10.01 6.38 18.74
N LEU A 111 -10.74 7.12 19.55
CA LEU A 111 -10.20 8.00 20.57
C LEU A 111 -9.89 7.25 21.87
N GLU A 112 -9.13 7.87 22.76
CA GLU A 112 -8.81 7.33 24.09
C GLU A 112 -10.08 7.08 24.94
N SER A 113 -11.14 7.82 24.70
CA SER A 113 -12.46 7.64 25.30
C SER A 113 -13.18 6.35 24.87
N GLY A 114 -12.67 5.65 23.84
CA GLY A 114 -13.35 4.51 23.20
C GLY A 114 -14.29 4.92 22.07
N GLU A 115 -14.47 6.20 21.79
CA GLU A 115 -15.27 6.69 20.67
C GLU A 115 -14.61 6.32 19.34
N VAL A 116 -15.33 5.63 18.47
CA VAL A 116 -14.89 5.30 17.11
C VAL A 116 -15.14 6.50 16.20
N VAL A 117 -14.08 7.05 15.63
CA VAL A 117 -14.12 8.25 14.76
C VAL A 117 -13.85 7.92 13.29
N SER A 118 -13.33 6.74 13.00
CA SER A 118 -13.03 6.29 11.65
C SER A 118 -13.05 4.77 11.56
N GLY A 119 -13.08 4.24 10.34
CA GLY A 119 -12.82 2.82 10.11
C GLY A 119 -11.33 2.56 9.96
N VAL A 120 -10.87 1.37 10.36
CA VAL A 120 -9.49 0.91 10.11
C VAL A 120 -9.21 0.84 8.61
N GLY A 121 -10.22 0.51 7.80
CA GLY A 121 -10.07 0.37 6.36
C GLY A 121 -9.03 -0.68 5.98
N GLY A 122 -8.21 -0.36 5.00
CA GLY A 122 -7.12 -1.22 4.52
C GLY A 122 -5.80 -1.10 5.29
N GLN A 123 -5.71 -0.25 6.31
CA GLN A 123 -4.45 0.06 6.98
C GLN A 123 -3.75 -1.18 7.53
N TYR A 124 -4.46 -2.02 8.28
CA TYR A 124 -3.87 -3.23 8.84
C TYR A 124 -3.35 -4.18 7.76
N ASN A 125 -4.06 -4.30 6.64
CA ASN A 125 -3.62 -5.13 5.52
C ASN A 125 -2.31 -4.60 4.90
N PHE A 126 -2.18 -3.28 4.69
CA PHE A 126 -0.94 -2.66 4.23
C PHE A 126 0.23 -2.94 5.20
N VAL A 127 -0.02 -2.75 6.47
CA VAL A 127 0.99 -2.96 7.53
C VAL A 127 1.44 -4.40 7.59
N ALA A 128 0.50 -5.35 7.69
CA ALA A 128 0.79 -6.77 7.77
C ALA A 128 1.52 -7.29 6.53
N MET A 129 1.11 -6.85 5.34
CA MET A 129 1.74 -7.26 4.09
C MET A 129 3.14 -6.65 3.91
N ALA A 130 3.39 -5.44 4.42
CA ALA A 130 4.73 -4.88 4.46
C ALA A 130 5.69 -5.76 5.28
N HIS A 131 5.25 -6.22 6.44
CA HIS A 131 6.05 -7.10 7.31
C HIS A 131 6.21 -8.53 6.78
N ALA A 132 5.33 -8.95 5.90
CA ALA A 132 5.42 -10.26 5.22
C ALA A 132 6.45 -10.30 4.08
N LEU A 133 7.03 -9.17 3.71
CA LEU A 133 8.02 -9.03 2.64
C LEU A 133 9.38 -8.66 3.24
N PRO A 134 10.46 -9.43 3.00
CA PRO A 134 11.74 -9.26 3.70
C PRO A 134 12.39 -7.89 3.49
N ASP A 135 12.24 -7.29 2.31
CA ASP A 135 12.89 -6.03 1.94
C ASP A 135 11.91 -4.84 1.89
N ALA A 136 10.65 -5.04 2.28
CA ALA A 136 9.67 -3.97 2.29
C ALA A 136 9.82 -3.08 3.53
N ARG A 137 9.24 -1.88 3.47
CA ARG A 137 9.15 -0.95 4.59
C ARG A 137 7.73 -0.40 4.68
N LEU A 138 7.26 -0.29 5.90
CA LEU A 138 6.06 0.45 6.23
C LEU A 138 6.45 1.88 6.62
N VAL A 139 5.81 2.86 6.02
CA VAL A 139 5.94 4.28 6.36
C VAL A 139 4.58 4.78 6.87
N MET A 140 4.51 5.09 8.15
CA MET A 140 3.36 5.72 8.76
C MET A 140 3.56 7.22 8.80
N MET A 141 2.65 7.97 8.23
CA MET A 141 2.71 9.43 8.15
C MET A 141 1.64 10.04 9.04
N LEU A 142 2.00 11.09 9.77
CA LEU A 142 1.05 11.89 10.53
C LEU A 142 1.58 13.32 10.68
N ARG A 143 0.69 14.24 10.98
CA ARG A 143 1.09 15.55 11.48
C ARG A 143 1.60 15.40 12.91
N ALA A 144 2.73 16.02 13.22
CA ALA A 144 3.29 15.99 14.57
C ALA A 144 2.35 16.63 15.60
N THR A 145 1.50 17.55 15.13
CA THR A 145 0.51 18.24 15.94
C THR A 145 -0.86 18.29 15.27
N HIS A 146 -1.90 18.43 16.05
CA HIS A 146 -3.28 18.63 15.60
C HIS A 146 -3.99 19.63 16.48
N ASP A 147 -4.96 20.35 15.89
CA ASP A 147 -5.83 21.25 16.64
C ASP A 147 -6.91 20.47 17.39
N ASN A 148 -7.10 20.84 18.65
CA ASN A 148 -8.17 20.35 19.51
C ASN A 148 -8.94 21.58 20.06
N LYS A 149 -10.11 21.36 20.65
CA LYS A 149 -10.94 22.40 21.31
C LYS A 149 -10.14 23.20 22.33
N ASP A 150 -9.14 22.59 22.97
CA ASP A 150 -8.28 23.17 23.98
C ASP A 150 -6.96 23.76 23.40
N GLY A 151 -6.83 23.83 22.10
CA GLY A 151 -5.64 24.32 21.38
C GLY A 151 -4.79 23.24 20.75
N LEU A 152 -3.56 23.59 20.36
CA LEU A 152 -2.64 22.71 19.66
C LEU A 152 -2.15 21.57 20.57
N ARG A 153 -2.24 20.34 20.10
CA ARG A 153 -1.81 19.12 20.81
C ARG A 153 -0.82 18.32 19.97
N SER A 154 0.06 17.59 20.66
CA SER A 154 0.96 16.64 19.99
C SER A 154 0.18 15.40 19.54
N SER A 155 0.45 14.95 18.31
CA SER A 155 0.01 13.64 17.80
C SER A 155 1.00 12.53 18.15
N ILE A 156 2.14 12.87 18.76
CA ILE A 156 3.11 11.94 19.31
C ILE A 156 2.97 12.00 20.82
N VAL A 157 2.50 10.89 21.42
CA VAL A 157 2.21 10.81 22.85
C VAL A 157 2.97 9.66 23.50
N TRP A 158 3.07 9.65 24.83
CA TRP A 158 3.74 8.57 25.52
C TRP A 158 2.97 7.24 25.39
N SER A 159 1.70 7.25 25.71
CA SER A 159 0.78 6.12 25.63
C SER A 159 -0.61 6.58 25.19
N TYR A 160 -1.43 5.65 24.78
CA TYR A 160 -2.82 5.91 24.38
C TYR A 160 -3.69 4.70 24.74
N GLY A 161 -4.94 4.94 25.11
CA GLY A 161 -5.86 3.90 25.60
C GLY A 161 -6.41 2.96 24.51
N HIS A 162 -6.11 3.26 23.24
CA HIS A 162 -6.53 2.46 22.08
C HIS A 162 -5.35 2.19 21.16
N VAL A 163 -5.41 1.08 20.40
CA VAL A 163 -4.35 0.67 19.46
C VAL A 163 -4.98 0.09 18.20
N THR A 164 -4.69 0.71 17.06
CA THR A 164 -5.02 0.15 15.74
C THR A 164 -3.89 -0.72 15.22
N ILE A 165 -2.66 -0.22 15.27
CA ILE A 165 -1.46 -0.95 14.83
C ILE A 165 -0.55 -1.16 16.05
N PRO A 166 -0.31 -2.40 16.45
CA PRO A 166 0.49 -2.71 17.61
C PRO A 166 2.00 -2.49 17.33
N ARG A 167 2.76 -2.31 18.41
CA ARG A 167 4.18 -1.95 18.34
C ARG A 167 5.06 -2.91 17.54
N HIS A 168 4.75 -4.20 17.49
CA HIS A 168 5.55 -5.20 16.77
C HIS A 168 5.40 -5.10 15.24
N LEU A 169 4.41 -4.34 14.77
CA LEU A 169 4.20 -4.03 13.36
C LEU A 169 4.61 -2.60 12.98
N ARG A 170 5.22 -1.85 13.91
CA ARG A 170 5.78 -0.53 13.56
C ARG A 170 7.06 -0.69 12.74
N ASP A 171 7.34 0.30 11.92
CA ASP A 171 8.61 0.42 11.19
C ASP A 171 9.01 1.90 11.16
N ILE A 172 8.72 2.63 10.12
CA ILE A 172 9.10 4.03 9.97
C ILE A 172 7.90 4.94 10.28
N VAL A 173 8.13 5.99 11.06
CA VAL A 173 7.18 7.07 11.30
C VAL A 173 7.75 8.35 10.75
N VAL A 174 6.96 9.09 9.98
CA VAL A 174 7.36 10.37 9.36
C VAL A 174 6.36 11.45 9.72
N THR A 175 6.87 12.60 10.08
CA THR A 175 6.11 13.81 10.31
C THR A 175 6.59 14.93 9.39
N GLU A 176 5.98 16.09 9.45
CA GLU A 176 6.40 17.30 8.72
C GLU A 176 7.65 17.98 9.29
N TYR A 177 8.15 17.53 10.43
CA TYR A 177 9.36 18.09 11.10
C TYR A 177 10.50 17.08 11.11
#